data_86dfbbf1593933eb50dad2af297cda7e
#
_entry.id   86dfbbf1593933eb50dad2af297cda7e
#
_cell.length_a   1.000
_cell.length_b   1.000
_cell.length_c   1.000
_cell.angle_alpha   90.00
_cell.angle_beta   90.00
_cell.angle_gamma   90.00
#
_symmetry.space_group_name_H-M   'P 1'
#
loop_
_entity.id
_entity.type
_entity.pdbx_description
1 polymer ?
#
loop_
_entity_poly.entity_id
_entity_poly.type
_entity_poly.pdbx_seq_one_letter_code
_entity_poly.pdbx_strand_id
1 'polypeptide(L)'
;VETPISKVQGASPTSPMVDQTVSTVDVVTATYPTGGYNGIYIQTPGSGGTPKKATDASDGIFVYSTWAAAHVKVGDCVTVKGTVREYHDLTEIGGSTQVDRKSGCAPVKATELATLPATDAGREAYEGMLVKPTSGYTITNNYGLNQYGQIGLADGNTPRYQGTEVALPGRGAEAVEVANKAK
;
A
#
# COMPACT_ATOMS: atom_id res chain seq x y z
N VAL A 1 -18.08 13.86 9.90
CA VAL A 1 -18.62 12.70 9.14
C VAL A 1 -17.45 11.82 8.78
N GLU A 2 -17.57 10.52 9.05
CA GLU A 2 -16.54 9.53 8.69
C GLU A 2 -16.52 9.34 7.15
N THR A 3 -15.32 9.31 6.58
CA THR A 3 -15.10 9.10 5.15
C THR A 3 -14.46 7.72 4.95
N PRO A 4 -15.10 6.77 4.23
CA PRO A 4 -14.48 5.48 3.96
C PRO A 4 -13.18 5.60 3.16
N ILE A 5 -12.19 4.75 3.45
CA ILE A 5 -10.92 4.72 2.70
C ILE A 5 -11.16 4.59 1.20
N SER A 6 -12.09 3.76 0.76
CA SER A 6 -12.39 3.58 -0.66
C SER A 6 -12.86 4.88 -1.38
N LYS A 7 -13.46 5.82 -0.65
CA LYS A 7 -13.76 7.15 -1.20
C LYS A 7 -12.52 8.06 -1.22
N VAL A 8 -11.64 7.91 -0.24
CA VAL A 8 -10.37 8.64 -0.21
C VAL A 8 -9.48 8.18 -1.36
N GLN A 9 -9.31 6.89 -1.53
CA GLN A 9 -8.50 6.30 -2.60
C GLN A 9 -9.07 6.60 -3.98
N GLY A 10 -10.35 6.36 -4.19
CA GLY A 10 -10.90 6.38 -5.55
C GLY A 10 -10.45 5.15 -6.35
N ALA A 11 -10.75 5.13 -7.65
CA ALA A 11 -10.37 4.06 -8.57
C ALA A 11 -9.32 4.52 -9.61
N SER A 12 -8.57 5.57 -9.31
CA SER A 12 -7.54 6.17 -10.16
C SER A 12 -6.25 6.34 -9.35
N PRO A 13 -5.07 6.44 -10.00
CA PRO A 13 -3.79 6.61 -9.33
C PRO A 13 -3.66 7.89 -8.48
N THR A 14 -4.63 8.76 -8.54
CA THR A 14 -4.68 9.99 -7.76
C THR A 14 -6.02 10.06 -7.05
N SER A 15 -5.99 10.33 -5.76
CA SER A 15 -7.18 10.48 -4.94
C SER A 15 -8.08 11.62 -5.43
N PRO A 16 -9.41 11.40 -5.49
CA PRO A 16 -10.37 12.48 -5.77
C PRO A 16 -10.49 13.48 -4.61
N MET A 17 -9.83 13.23 -3.48
CA MET A 17 -9.93 14.01 -2.25
C MET A 17 -8.60 14.67 -1.84
N VAL A 18 -7.65 14.79 -2.76
CA VAL A 18 -6.37 15.50 -2.50
C VAL A 18 -6.64 16.88 -1.88
N ASP A 19 -5.83 17.25 -0.89
CA ASP A 19 -5.91 18.48 -0.09
C ASP A 19 -7.15 18.62 0.80
N GLN A 20 -8.03 17.63 0.83
CA GLN A 20 -9.17 17.64 1.75
C GLN A 20 -8.79 17.01 3.10
N THR A 21 -9.37 17.57 4.16
CA THR A 21 -9.27 16.95 5.49
C THR A 21 -10.37 15.89 5.64
N VAL A 22 -9.95 14.67 5.92
CA VAL A 22 -10.84 13.53 6.11
C VAL A 22 -10.74 12.98 7.53
N SER A 23 -11.76 12.21 7.92
CA SER A 23 -11.73 11.41 9.16
C SER A 23 -12.26 10.02 8.84
N THR A 24 -11.52 8.99 9.25
CA THR A 24 -11.87 7.59 8.99
C THR A 24 -11.68 6.73 10.23
N VAL A 25 -12.33 5.56 10.30
CA VAL A 25 -12.21 4.61 11.42
C VAL A 25 -11.83 3.26 10.84
N ASP A 26 -10.61 2.80 11.16
CA ASP A 26 -10.03 1.64 10.49
C ASP A 26 -9.17 0.79 11.43
N VAL A 27 -8.67 -0.33 10.91
CA VAL A 27 -7.81 -1.26 11.63
C VAL A 27 -6.37 -1.10 11.16
N VAL A 28 -5.43 -1.00 12.09
CA VAL A 28 -3.99 -0.94 11.81
C VAL A 28 -3.51 -2.28 11.26
N THR A 29 -2.90 -2.28 10.08
CA THR A 29 -2.36 -3.49 9.42
C THR A 29 -0.83 -3.55 9.42
N ALA A 30 -0.15 -2.41 9.55
CA ALA A 30 1.31 -2.35 9.70
C ALA A 30 1.74 -1.08 10.46
N THR A 31 2.90 -1.14 11.13
CA THR A 31 3.50 0.02 11.82
C THR A 31 4.99 0.12 11.51
N TYR A 32 5.49 1.34 11.28
CA TYR A 32 6.89 1.63 10.94
C TYR A 32 7.47 2.68 11.87
N PRO A 33 7.81 2.32 13.12
CA PRO A 33 8.27 3.27 14.15
C PRO A 33 9.74 3.70 13.94
N THR A 34 10.50 2.97 13.13
CA THR A 34 11.92 3.21 12.87
C THR A 34 12.19 3.28 11.36
N GLY A 35 13.34 3.82 10.97
CA GLY A 35 13.67 4.09 9.58
C GLY A 35 12.98 5.36 9.08
N GLY A 36 12.82 5.50 7.77
CA GLY A 36 12.31 6.70 7.13
C GLY A 36 10.81 6.74 6.88
N TYR A 37 10.09 5.66 7.09
CA TYR A 37 8.66 5.55 6.72
C TYR A 37 7.74 6.35 7.65
N ASN A 38 8.00 6.30 8.96
CA ASN A 38 7.35 7.15 9.98
C ASN A 38 5.82 7.14 9.95
N GLY A 39 5.20 5.98 9.78
CA GLY A 39 3.75 5.89 9.65
C GLY A 39 3.18 4.52 9.91
N ILE A 40 1.91 4.38 9.59
CA ILE A 40 1.14 3.14 9.73
C ILE A 40 0.33 2.89 8.46
N TYR A 41 0.05 1.63 8.16
CA TYR A 41 -1.05 1.29 7.24
C TYR A 41 -2.30 0.98 8.04
N ILE A 42 -3.44 1.45 7.53
CA ILE A 42 -4.76 1.15 8.06
C ILE A 42 -5.65 0.61 6.94
N GLN A 43 -6.62 -0.21 7.30
CA GLN A 43 -7.54 -0.82 6.34
C GLN A 43 -8.95 -0.88 6.91
N THR A 44 -9.95 -0.72 6.03
CA THR A 44 -11.37 -0.72 6.37
C THR A 44 -11.76 -1.97 7.19
N PRO A 45 -12.44 -1.81 8.34
CA PRO A 45 -12.83 -2.93 9.20
C PRO A 45 -13.63 -3.99 8.44
N GLY A 46 -13.26 -5.26 8.64
CA GLY A 46 -13.92 -6.42 8.02
C GLY A 46 -13.60 -6.60 6.52
N SER A 47 -12.83 -5.71 5.91
CA SER A 47 -12.42 -5.83 4.51
C SER A 47 -11.30 -6.86 4.31
N GLY A 48 -10.97 -7.13 3.04
CA GLY A 48 -10.00 -8.14 2.63
C GLY A 48 -10.59 -9.54 2.50
N GLY A 49 -9.75 -10.52 2.17
CA GLY A 49 -10.13 -11.92 1.94
C GLY A 49 -10.78 -12.18 0.58
N THR A 50 -11.18 -11.16 -0.16
CA THR A 50 -11.76 -11.29 -1.51
C THR A 50 -10.91 -10.50 -2.51
N PRO A 51 -10.51 -11.10 -3.64
CA PRO A 51 -9.78 -10.39 -4.67
C PRO A 51 -10.55 -9.20 -5.23
N LYS A 52 -9.84 -8.10 -5.48
CA LYS A 52 -10.34 -6.87 -6.09
C LYS A 52 -10.29 -6.93 -7.62
N LYS A 53 -11.17 -6.20 -8.26
CA LYS A 53 -11.10 -5.88 -9.69
C LYS A 53 -10.25 -4.62 -9.90
N ALA A 54 -9.67 -4.46 -11.07
CA ALA A 54 -8.90 -3.27 -11.43
C ALA A 54 -9.71 -1.96 -11.42
N THR A 55 -11.04 -2.04 -11.33
CA THR A 55 -11.95 -0.90 -11.21
C THR A 55 -12.37 -0.59 -9.78
N ASP A 56 -11.97 -1.41 -8.83
CA ASP A 56 -12.33 -1.23 -7.42
C ASP A 56 -11.36 -0.26 -6.76
N ALA A 57 -11.88 0.59 -5.88
CA ALA A 57 -11.03 1.39 -5.00
C ALA A 57 -10.39 0.52 -3.92
N SER A 58 -9.18 0.86 -3.49
CA SER A 58 -8.54 0.19 -2.36
C SER A 58 -9.28 0.44 -1.05
N ASP A 59 -9.21 -0.53 -0.13
CA ASP A 59 -9.68 -0.41 1.26
C ASP A 59 -8.53 -0.14 2.24
N GLY A 60 -7.30 0.01 1.76
CA GLY A 60 -6.10 0.31 2.53
C GLY A 60 -5.59 1.72 2.26
N ILE A 61 -4.89 2.33 3.22
CA ILE A 61 -4.23 3.62 3.05
C ILE A 61 -3.06 3.79 4.01
N PHE A 62 -2.04 4.52 3.60
CA PHE A 62 -0.94 4.92 4.46
C PHE A 62 -1.30 6.17 5.27
N VAL A 63 -0.86 6.23 6.52
CA VAL A 63 -1.00 7.39 7.40
C VAL A 63 0.37 7.82 7.87
N TYR A 64 0.83 8.98 7.43
CA TYR A 64 2.08 9.56 7.91
C TYR A 64 1.88 10.14 9.30
N SER A 65 2.41 9.47 10.31
CA SER A 65 2.35 9.88 11.71
C SER A 65 3.42 9.17 12.54
N THR A 66 4.46 9.88 12.92
CA THR A 66 5.51 9.35 13.80
C THR A 66 4.94 8.93 15.16
N TRP A 67 3.96 9.69 15.66
CA TRP A 67 3.31 9.34 16.91
C TRP A 67 2.55 8.02 16.81
N ALA A 68 1.71 7.86 15.78
CA ALA A 68 0.94 6.63 15.59
C ALA A 68 1.87 5.42 15.42
N ALA A 69 2.90 5.55 14.58
CA ALA A 69 3.88 4.49 14.34
C ALA A 69 4.49 3.94 15.64
N ALA A 70 4.72 4.80 16.64
CA ALA A 70 5.32 4.43 17.92
C ALA A 70 4.30 3.95 18.98
N HIS A 71 3.02 4.30 18.85
CA HIS A 71 2.06 4.12 19.94
C HIS A 71 0.90 3.17 19.64
N VAL A 72 0.62 2.85 18.36
CA VAL A 72 -0.41 1.88 18.02
C VAL A 72 0.20 0.54 17.60
N LYS A 73 -0.59 -0.50 17.56
CA LYS A 73 -0.19 -1.86 17.19
C LYS A 73 -1.06 -2.41 16.08
N VAL A 74 -0.52 -3.35 15.32
CA VAL A 74 -1.28 -4.14 14.36
C VAL A 74 -2.50 -4.77 15.05
N GLY A 75 -3.67 -4.59 14.46
CA GLY A 75 -4.96 -5.01 14.99
C GLY A 75 -5.69 -3.95 15.82
N ASP A 76 -5.05 -2.86 16.20
CA ASP A 76 -5.74 -1.75 16.87
C ASP A 76 -6.80 -1.13 15.94
N CYS A 77 -7.98 -0.83 16.49
CA CYS A 77 -8.99 0.01 15.87
C CYS A 77 -8.63 1.48 16.16
N VAL A 78 -8.56 2.31 15.13
CA VAL A 78 -8.18 3.72 15.27
C VAL A 78 -9.10 4.64 14.50
N THR A 79 -9.35 5.84 15.05
CA THR A 79 -9.86 6.97 14.29
C THR A 79 -8.67 7.78 13.82
N VAL A 80 -8.61 8.06 12.52
CA VAL A 80 -7.58 8.91 11.92
C VAL A 80 -8.23 10.15 11.33
N LYS A 81 -7.64 11.32 11.59
CA LYS A 81 -8.01 12.58 10.95
C LYS A 81 -6.75 13.26 10.40
N GLY A 82 -6.79 13.67 9.14
CA GLY A 82 -5.66 14.35 8.50
C GLY A 82 -6.00 14.79 7.08
N THR A 83 -5.03 15.33 6.38
CA THR A 83 -5.17 15.83 5.01
C THR A 83 -4.74 14.76 4.02
N VAL A 84 -5.55 14.50 3.00
CA VAL A 84 -5.22 13.57 1.91
C VAL A 84 -4.13 14.20 1.03
N ARG A 85 -3.11 13.42 0.70
CA ARG A 85 -1.96 13.84 -0.13
C ARG A 85 -1.56 12.72 -1.07
N GLU A 86 -0.90 13.11 -2.15
CA GLU A 86 -0.13 12.19 -3.00
C GLU A 86 1.36 12.39 -2.69
N TYR A 87 2.05 11.32 -2.34
CA TYR A 87 3.48 11.35 -2.07
C TYR A 87 4.17 10.19 -2.78
N HIS A 88 4.96 10.50 -3.81
CA HIS A 88 5.62 9.49 -4.66
C HIS A 88 4.67 8.41 -5.18
N ASP A 89 3.57 8.84 -5.79
CA ASP A 89 2.51 7.99 -6.34
C ASP A 89 1.81 7.09 -5.29
N LEU A 90 1.85 7.47 -4.01
CA LEU A 90 1.14 6.83 -2.91
C LEU A 90 0.11 7.80 -2.34
N THR A 91 -1.14 7.42 -2.34
CA THR A 91 -2.19 8.15 -1.63
C THR A 91 -2.01 7.97 -0.11
N GLU A 92 -1.86 9.07 0.62
CA GLU A 92 -1.67 9.03 2.08
C GLU A 92 -2.55 10.04 2.82
N ILE A 93 -2.77 9.78 4.11
CA ILE A 93 -3.28 10.78 5.06
C ILE A 93 -2.07 11.33 5.82
N GLY A 94 -1.79 12.63 5.62
CA GLY A 94 -0.63 13.30 6.20
C GLY A 94 -0.96 14.64 6.85
N GLY A 95 0.07 15.49 7.01
CA GLY A 95 -0.06 16.79 7.66
C GLY A 95 -0.19 16.66 9.17
N SER A 96 -1.06 17.47 9.78
CA SER A 96 -1.35 17.39 11.23
C SER A 96 -2.31 16.22 11.50
N THR A 97 -1.80 15.00 11.49
CA THR A 97 -2.61 13.81 11.74
C THR A 97 -2.95 13.67 13.22
N GLN A 98 -4.21 13.40 13.50
CA GLN A 98 -4.70 12.96 14.81
C GLN A 98 -5.06 11.50 14.71
N VAL A 99 -4.57 10.69 15.66
CA VAL A 99 -4.85 9.23 15.69
C VAL A 99 -5.27 8.87 17.11
N ASP A 100 -6.49 8.40 17.25
CA ASP A 100 -7.08 7.99 18.53
C ASP A 100 -7.47 6.52 18.48
N ARG A 101 -7.15 5.75 19.54
CA ARG A 101 -7.61 4.38 19.65
C ARG A 101 -9.12 4.32 19.87
N LYS A 102 -9.74 3.34 19.22
CA LYS A 102 -11.17 3.02 19.35
C LYS A 102 -11.32 1.52 19.62
N SER A 103 -12.50 1.08 19.91
CA SER A 103 -12.83 -0.35 20.05
C SER A 103 -13.95 -0.72 19.09
N GLY A 104 -14.09 -2.03 18.84
CA GLY A 104 -15.25 -2.56 18.12
C GLY A 104 -15.09 -2.66 16.60
N CYS A 105 -13.89 -2.47 16.05
CA CYS A 105 -13.63 -2.76 14.63
C CYS A 105 -13.66 -4.27 14.35
N ALA A 106 -14.31 -4.66 13.28
CA ALA A 106 -14.18 -6.01 12.74
C ALA A 106 -12.74 -6.24 12.22
N PRO A 107 -12.14 -7.42 12.44
CA PRO A 107 -10.77 -7.69 12.00
C PRO A 107 -10.65 -7.67 10.49
N VAL A 108 -9.52 -7.16 10.00
CA VAL A 108 -9.11 -7.21 8.58
C VAL A 108 -8.65 -8.63 8.23
N LYS A 109 -8.94 -9.05 7.00
CA LYS A 109 -8.45 -10.31 6.44
C LYS A 109 -7.42 -10.03 5.36
N ALA A 110 -6.30 -10.77 5.37
CA ALA A 110 -5.36 -10.72 4.25
C ALA A 110 -6.04 -11.24 2.97
N THR A 111 -5.92 -10.51 1.87
CA THR A 111 -6.40 -11.00 0.58
C THR A 111 -5.35 -11.90 -0.05
N GLU A 112 -5.72 -13.15 -0.33
CA GLU A 112 -4.82 -14.13 -0.94
C GLU A 112 -4.63 -13.80 -2.43
N LEU A 113 -3.37 -13.72 -2.86
CA LEU A 113 -2.98 -13.47 -4.24
C LEU A 113 -2.03 -14.59 -4.72
N ALA A 114 -2.50 -15.38 -5.69
CA ALA A 114 -1.65 -16.36 -6.36
C ALA A 114 -0.65 -15.70 -7.31
N THR A 115 -1.04 -14.59 -7.93
CA THR A 115 -0.19 -13.75 -8.80
C THR A 115 -0.42 -12.29 -8.48
N LEU A 116 0.60 -11.46 -8.69
CA LEU A 116 0.45 -10.01 -8.60
C LEU A 116 -0.38 -9.48 -9.79
N PRO A 117 -1.20 -8.44 -9.60
CA PRO A 117 -1.91 -7.84 -10.72
C PRO A 117 -0.92 -7.28 -11.76
N ALA A 118 -1.11 -7.64 -13.03
CA ALA A 118 -0.20 -7.30 -14.12
C ALA A 118 -0.32 -5.84 -14.59
N THR A 119 -1.38 -5.14 -14.22
CA THR A 119 -1.65 -3.75 -14.62
C THR A 119 -1.53 -2.79 -13.45
N ASP A 120 -1.18 -1.52 -13.72
CA ASP A 120 -1.11 -0.49 -12.68
C ASP A 120 -2.48 -0.32 -12.00
N ALA A 121 -3.58 -0.26 -12.76
CA ALA A 121 -4.93 -0.18 -12.20
C ALA A 121 -5.28 -1.42 -11.33
N GLY A 122 -4.78 -2.59 -11.69
CA GLY A 122 -4.95 -3.79 -10.87
C GLY A 122 -4.18 -3.71 -9.56
N ARG A 123 -2.98 -3.14 -9.55
CA ARG A 123 -2.17 -2.91 -8.35
C ARG A 123 -2.76 -1.81 -7.47
N GLU A 124 -3.24 -0.75 -8.09
CA GLU A 124 -3.94 0.36 -7.43
C GLU A 124 -5.09 -0.11 -6.53
N ALA A 125 -5.87 -1.08 -7.02
CA ALA A 125 -6.98 -1.65 -6.24
C ALA A 125 -6.55 -2.32 -4.93
N TYR A 126 -5.24 -2.59 -4.75
CA TYR A 126 -4.66 -3.15 -3.52
C TYR A 126 -3.71 -2.20 -2.80
N GLU A 127 -3.61 -0.95 -3.22
CA GLU A 127 -2.72 0.02 -2.59
C GLU A 127 -2.95 0.08 -1.07
N GLY A 128 -1.89 -0.10 -0.28
CA GLY A 128 -1.97 -0.09 1.18
C GLY A 128 -2.73 -1.23 1.84
N MET A 129 -3.25 -2.21 1.09
CA MET A 129 -3.99 -3.34 1.64
C MET A 129 -3.06 -4.47 2.13
N LEU A 130 -3.53 -5.20 3.12
CA LEU A 130 -2.92 -6.43 3.59
C LEU A 130 -3.20 -7.56 2.59
N VAL A 131 -2.13 -8.06 1.96
CA VAL A 131 -2.20 -9.18 1.01
C VAL A 131 -1.36 -10.36 1.50
N LYS A 132 -1.69 -11.56 1.06
CA LYS A 132 -0.97 -12.80 1.37
C LYS A 132 -0.63 -13.53 0.07
N PRO A 133 0.64 -13.60 -0.32
CA PRO A 133 1.08 -14.43 -1.41
C PRO A 133 0.75 -15.91 -1.16
N THR A 134 0.20 -16.61 -2.16
CA THR A 134 -0.17 -18.04 -2.05
C THR A 134 0.56 -18.93 -3.04
N SER A 135 1.41 -18.35 -3.91
CA SER A 135 2.32 -19.06 -4.82
C SER A 135 3.77 -18.70 -4.51
N GLY A 136 4.70 -19.20 -5.33
CA GLY A 136 6.11 -18.85 -5.24
C GLY A 136 6.33 -17.39 -5.66
N TYR A 137 6.97 -16.61 -4.79
CA TYR A 137 7.44 -15.26 -5.08
C TYR A 137 8.93 -15.18 -4.82
N THR A 138 9.63 -14.37 -5.60
CA THR A 138 11.07 -14.14 -5.45
C THR A 138 11.32 -12.69 -5.09
N ILE A 139 12.19 -12.45 -4.11
CA ILE A 139 12.68 -11.10 -3.82
C ILE A 139 13.50 -10.62 -5.01
N THR A 140 13.09 -9.51 -5.60
CA THR A 140 13.72 -8.93 -6.78
C THR A 140 14.33 -7.56 -6.56
N ASN A 141 13.94 -6.88 -5.48
CA ASN A 141 14.47 -5.58 -5.10
C ASN A 141 14.56 -5.46 -3.58
N ASN A 142 15.71 -5.06 -3.06
CA ASN A 142 15.94 -4.80 -1.63
C ASN A 142 16.52 -3.40 -1.38
N TYR A 143 16.48 -2.51 -2.37
CA TYR A 143 17.05 -1.16 -2.27
C TYR A 143 16.47 -0.36 -1.09
N GLY A 144 15.16 -0.45 -0.88
CA GLY A 144 14.46 0.22 0.20
C GLY A 144 14.52 -0.49 1.57
N LEU A 145 15.11 -1.69 1.65
CA LEU A 145 15.02 -2.51 2.86
C LEU A 145 15.69 -1.85 4.07
N ASN A 146 16.88 -1.30 3.91
CA ASN A 146 17.64 -0.72 5.01
C ASN A 146 16.98 0.53 5.60
N GLN A 147 16.35 1.35 4.77
CA GLN A 147 15.77 2.63 5.19
C GLN A 147 14.27 2.54 5.50
N TYR A 148 13.53 1.80 4.70
CA TYR A 148 12.06 1.78 4.76
C TYR A 148 11.47 0.42 5.14
N GLY A 149 12.29 -0.63 5.24
CA GLY A 149 11.80 -1.99 5.46
C GLY A 149 11.07 -2.59 4.27
N GLN A 150 11.30 -2.06 3.07
CA GLN A 150 10.63 -2.48 1.84
C GLN A 150 11.45 -3.49 1.05
N ILE A 151 10.76 -4.46 0.46
CA ILE A 151 11.31 -5.37 -0.54
C ILE A 151 10.38 -5.41 -1.75
N GLY A 152 10.95 -5.51 -2.94
CA GLY A 152 10.21 -5.81 -4.17
C GLY A 152 10.08 -7.31 -4.37
N LEU A 153 8.89 -7.75 -4.74
CA LEU A 153 8.58 -9.14 -5.06
C LEU A 153 8.24 -9.28 -6.55
N ALA A 154 8.61 -10.41 -7.13
CA ALA A 154 8.16 -10.82 -8.46
C ALA A 154 7.51 -12.21 -8.36
N ASP A 155 6.52 -12.46 -9.21
CA ASP A 155 5.91 -13.78 -9.34
C ASP A 155 6.93 -14.82 -9.84
N GLY A 156 6.86 -16.03 -9.29
CA GLY A 156 7.68 -17.16 -9.67
C GLY A 156 9.05 -17.21 -8.97
N ASN A 157 9.97 -17.97 -9.56
CA ASN A 157 11.24 -18.35 -8.94
C ASN A 157 12.45 -17.58 -9.51
N THR A 158 12.21 -16.60 -10.39
CA THR A 158 13.29 -15.87 -11.06
C THR A 158 13.24 -14.39 -10.68
N PRO A 159 14.31 -13.85 -10.08
CA PRO A 159 14.39 -12.42 -9.80
C PRO A 159 14.40 -11.63 -11.11
N ARG A 160 13.97 -10.38 -11.04
CA ARG A 160 14.05 -9.46 -12.17
C ARG A 160 15.34 -8.68 -12.08
N TYR A 161 15.97 -8.48 -13.22
CA TYR A 161 17.20 -7.69 -13.34
C TYR A 161 16.89 -6.36 -14.00
N GLN A 162 17.69 -5.33 -13.70
CA GLN A 162 17.61 -4.07 -14.41
C GLN A 162 17.89 -4.28 -15.89
N GLY A 163 17.20 -3.52 -16.74
CA GLY A 163 17.31 -3.68 -18.19
C GLY A 163 18.75 -3.65 -18.70
N THR A 164 19.58 -2.77 -18.14
CA THR A 164 20.98 -2.61 -18.51
C THR A 164 21.93 -3.73 -18.02
N GLU A 165 21.48 -4.60 -17.13
CA GLU A 165 22.24 -5.79 -16.73
C GLU A 165 22.11 -6.95 -17.73
N VAL A 166 21.01 -6.99 -18.47
CA VAL A 166 20.69 -8.11 -19.38
C VAL A 166 20.57 -7.69 -20.84
N ALA A 167 20.60 -6.39 -21.15
CA ALA A 167 20.56 -5.84 -22.50
C ALA A 167 21.44 -4.58 -22.60
N LEU A 168 21.88 -4.23 -23.81
CA LEU A 168 22.57 -2.97 -24.04
C LEU A 168 21.65 -1.77 -23.77
N PRO A 169 22.21 -0.61 -23.29
CA PRO A 169 21.44 0.60 -23.11
C PRO A 169 20.64 1.00 -24.36
N GLY A 170 19.41 1.49 -24.17
CA GLY A 170 18.48 1.87 -25.22
C GLY A 170 17.26 0.94 -25.30
N ARG A 171 16.66 0.79 -26.47
CA ARG A 171 15.39 0.06 -26.67
C ARG A 171 15.36 -1.35 -26.08
N GLY A 172 16.49 -2.06 -26.06
CA GLY A 172 16.57 -3.40 -25.48
C GLY A 172 16.38 -3.37 -23.97
N ALA A 173 17.09 -2.48 -23.28
CA ALA A 173 16.96 -2.30 -21.84
C ALA A 173 15.57 -1.78 -21.46
N GLU A 174 15.01 -0.81 -22.22
CA GLU A 174 13.66 -0.30 -22.04
C GLU A 174 12.59 -1.40 -22.15
N ALA A 175 12.74 -2.30 -23.13
CA ALA A 175 11.82 -3.43 -23.28
C ALA A 175 11.84 -4.40 -22.08
N VAL A 176 13.02 -4.60 -21.47
CA VAL A 176 13.16 -5.39 -20.24
C VAL A 176 12.46 -4.71 -19.08
N GLU A 177 12.61 -3.40 -18.92
CA GLU A 177 11.93 -2.63 -17.84
C GLU A 177 10.41 -2.69 -17.97
N VAL A 178 9.90 -2.54 -19.21
CA VAL A 178 8.45 -2.69 -19.48
C VAL A 178 7.97 -4.10 -19.12
N ALA A 179 8.71 -5.13 -19.51
CA ALA A 179 8.37 -6.51 -19.18
C ALA A 179 8.44 -6.80 -17.67
N ASN A 180 9.37 -6.18 -16.94
CA ASN A 180 9.49 -6.30 -15.50
C ASN A 180 8.29 -5.67 -14.76
N LYS A 181 7.79 -4.53 -15.23
CA LYS A 181 6.63 -3.86 -14.65
C LYS A 181 5.32 -4.65 -14.78
N ALA A 182 5.23 -5.55 -15.75
CA ALA A 182 4.05 -6.37 -15.99
C ALA A 182 4.00 -7.66 -15.15
N LYS A 183 4.96 -7.88 -14.27
CA LYS A 183 5.13 -9.10 -13.48
C LYS A 183 5.54 -8.80 -12.05
#